data_cd0a3cd5d97ec5fee9c162e101f92d7b
#
_entry.id   cd0a3cd5d97ec5fee9c162e101f92d7b
#
_cell.length_a   1.000
_cell.length_b   1.000
_cell.length_c   1.000
_cell.angle_alpha   90.00
_cell.angle_beta   90.00
_cell.angle_gamma   90.00
#
_symmetry.space_group_name_H-M   'P 1'
#
loop_
_entity.id
_entity.type
_entity.pdbx_description
1 polymer ?
#
loop_
_entity_poly.entity_id
_entity_poly.type
_entity_poly.pdbx_seq_one_letter_code
_entity_poly.pdbx_strand_id
1 'polypeptide(L)'
;MKIICGVDVSKAKLDACIEPGAVFGSFDNDAAGIAALAAFCRRHQAELVVMEATGGYERRAFLLLWEEDLPCAVTNARNVRQYAEAMGVL
;
A
#
# COMPACT_ATOMS: atom_id res chain seq x y z
N MET A 1 12.57 -13.44 0.75
CA MET A 1 11.18 -13.21 1.15
C MET A 1 10.76 -11.82 0.73
N LYS A 2 9.59 -11.69 0.14
CA LYS A 2 9.08 -10.39 -0.29
C LYS A 2 8.40 -9.66 0.85
N ILE A 3 8.64 -8.36 0.93
CA ILE A 3 7.98 -7.49 1.90
C ILE A 3 6.97 -6.64 1.14
N ILE A 4 5.73 -6.68 1.57
CA ILE A 4 4.61 -6.03 0.89
C ILE A 4 3.91 -5.08 1.86
N CYS A 5 3.50 -3.93 1.34
CA CYS A 5 2.65 -2.99 2.06
C CYS A 5 1.23 -3.10 1.52
N GLY A 6 0.32 -3.65 2.31
CA GLY A 6 -1.11 -3.64 1.98
C GLY A 6 -1.73 -2.34 2.46
N VAL A 7 -2.53 -1.70 1.62
CA VAL A 7 -3.15 -0.42 1.96
C VAL A 7 -4.66 -0.51 1.77
N ASP A 8 -5.38 -0.22 2.85
CA ASP A 8 -6.82 -0.04 2.82
C ASP A 8 -7.09 1.44 2.57
N VAL A 9 -7.72 1.75 1.44
CA VAL A 9 -7.91 3.12 0.98
C VAL A 9 -9.33 3.58 1.25
N SER A 10 -9.46 4.77 1.81
CA SER A 10 -10.72 5.47 1.92
C SER A 10 -10.57 6.88 1.38
N LYS A 11 -11.64 7.65 1.35
CA LYS A 11 -11.61 9.02 0.86
C LYS A 11 -10.55 9.86 1.60
N ALA A 12 -10.46 9.70 2.92
CA ALA A 12 -9.64 10.55 3.78
C ALA A 12 -8.36 9.88 4.25
N LYS A 13 -8.26 8.56 4.24
CA LYS A 13 -7.18 7.83 4.90
C LYS A 13 -6.62 6.70 4.06
N LEU A 14 -5.36 6.41 4.34
CA LEU A 14 -4.62 5.25 3.82
C LEU A 14 -4.12 4.48 5.03
N ASP A 15 -4.72 3.34 5.32
CA ASP A 15 -4.32 2.49 6.44
C ASP A 15 -3.43 1.37 5.91
N ALA A 16 -2.18 1.40 6.30
CA ALA A 16 -1.14 0.55 5.75
C ALA A 16 -0.69 -0.53 6.73
N CYS A 17 -0.34 -1.69 6.18
CA CYS A 17 0.24 -2.78 6.96
C CYS A 17 1.39 -3.39 6.18
N ILE A 18 2.56 -3.42 6.80
CA ILE A 18 3.74 -4.09 6.24
C ILE A 18 3.67 -5.57 6.60
N GLU A 19 3.79 -6.44 5.61
CA GLU A 19 3.82 -7.88 5.79
C GLU A 19 5.09 -8.48 5.17
N PRO A 20 5.74 -9.44 5.81
CA PRO A 20 5.47 -9.96 7.16
C PRO A 20 5.91 -8.98 8.24
N GLY A 21 5.43 -9.20 9.45
CA GLY A 21 5.79 -8.37 10.60
C GLY A 21 4.63 -7.57 11.15
N ALA A 22 3.55 -7.38 10.37
CA ALA A 22 2.34 -6.69 10.80
C ALA A 22 2.65 -5.30 11.41
N VAL A 23 3.43 -4.50 10.70
CA VAL A 23 3.73 -3.12 11.10
C VAL A 23 2.68 -2.20 10.49
N PHE A 24 1.94 -1.47 11.32
CA PHE A 24 0.82 -0.66 10.89
C PHE A 24 1.17 0.82 10.85
N GLY A 25 0.55 1.54 9.92
CA GLY A 25 0.64 3.00 9.84
C GLY A 25 -0.64 3.55 9.21
N SER A 26 -0.99 4.78 9.57
CA SER A 26 -2.15 5.46 9.01
C SER A 26 -1.72 6.82 8.50
N PHE A 27 -2.17 7.15 7.29
CA PHE A 27 -1.74 8.37 6.58
C PHE A 27 -2.97 9.05 5.97
N ASP A 28 -2.90 10.36 5.78
CA ASP A 28 -3.96 11.07 5.08
C ASP A 28 -3.90 10.75 3.58
N ASN A 29 -5.06 10.66 2.95
CA ASN A 29 -5.12 10.42 1.50
C ASN A 29 -5.02 11.74 0.74
N ASP A 30 -3.84 12.35 0.82
CA ASP A 30 -3.47 13.56 0.10
C ASP A 30 -1.97 13.48 -0.25
N ALA A 31 -1.45 14.47 -0.95
CA ALA A 31 -0.08 14.45 -1.40
C ALA A 31 0.93 14.27 -0.25
N ALA A 32 0.72 14.97 0.87
CA ALA A 32 1.61 14.87 2.03
C ALA A 32 1.52 13.50 2.69
N GLY A 33 0.31 12.96 2.85
CA GLY A 33 0.10 11.64 3.43
C GLY A 33 0.66 10.53 2.56
N ILE A 34 0.54 10.65 1.24
CA ILE A 34 1.10 9.68 0.30
C ILE A 34 2.63 9.71 0.35
N ALA A 35 3.23 10.89 0.46
CA ALA A 35 4.68 11.00 0.63
C ALA A 35 5.13 10.34 1.95
N ALA A 36 4.36 10.50 3.03
CA ALA A 36 4.64 9.85 4.30
C ALA A 36 4.50 8.32 4.20
N LEU A 37 3.51 7.84 3.47
CA LEU A 37 3.35 6.41 3.18
C LEU A 37 4.55 5.87 2.41
N ALA A 38 5.02 6.61 1.42
CA ALA A 38 6.20 6.20 0.66
C ALA A 38 7.43 6.07 1.57
N ALA A 39 7.65 7.03 2.46
CA ALA A 39 8.75 6.98 3.42
C ALA A 39 8.62 5.78 4.37
N PHE A 40 7.40 5.48 4.81
CA PHE A 40 7.09 4.33 5.65
C PHE A 40 7.44 3.02 4.91
N CYS A 41 7.05 2.91 3.65
CA CYS A 41 7.39 1.74 2.83
C CYS A 41 8.90 1.58 2.67
N ARG A 42 9.63 2.66 2.42
CA ARG A 42 11.08 2.60 2.29
C ARG A 42 11.76 2.20 3.58
N ARG A 43 11.29 2.75 4.70
CA ARG A 43 11.85 2.42 6.02
C ARG A 43 11.75 0.94 6.30
N HIS A 44 10.66 0.32 5.90
CA HIS A 44 10.40 -1.11 6.13
C HIS A 44 10.76 -1.97 4.92
N GLN A 45 11.38 -1.39 3.89
CA GLN A 45 11.88 -2.11 2.72
C GLN A 45 10.79 -2.84 1.93
N ALA A 46 9.59 -2.26 1.89
CA ALA A 46 8.51 -2.83 1.10
C ALA A 46 8.84 -2.77 -0.39
N GLU A 47 8.65 -3.87 -1.07
CA GLU A 47 8.96 -4.02 -2.50
C GLU A 47 7.76 -3.76 -3.38
N LEU A 48 6.57 -3.83 -2.82
CA LEU A 48 5.32 -3.67 -3.55
C LEU A 48 4.26 -3.11 -2.61
N VAL A 49 3.46 -2.19 -3.13
CA VAL A 49 2.28 -1.68 -2.43
C VAL A 49 1.05 -2.28 -3.11
N VAL A 50 0.18 -2.92 -2.34
CA VAL A 50 -1.06 -3.50 -2.84
C VAL A 50 -2.23 -2.74 -2.25
N MET A 51 -3.07 -2.15 -3.09
CA MET A 51 -4.21 -1.35 -2.67
C MET A 51 -5.52 -1.98 -3.13
N GLU A 52 -6.57 -1.80 -2.34
CA GLU A 52 -7.91 -2.18 -2.75
C GLU A 52 -8.52 -1.11 -3.65
N ALA A 53 -9.27 -1.56 -4.66
CA ALA A 53 -10.06 -0.66 -5.50
C ALA A 53 -11.21 -0.09 -4.68
N THR A 54 -11.33 1.23 -4.65
CA THR A 54 -12.29 1.94 -3.80
C THR A 54 -13.09 2.99 -4.57
N GLY A 55 -13.39 2.71 -5.84
CA GLY A 55 -14.19 3.61 -6.66
C GLY A 55 -13.44 4.87 -7.10
N GLY A 56 -12.12 4.85 -7.04
CA GLY A 56 -11.28 5.95 -7.55
C GLY A 56 -10.45 6.66 -6.50
N TYR A 57 -10.70 6.46 -5.23
CA TYR A 57 -9.92 7.09 -4.16
C TYR A 57 -8.46 6.62 -4.13
N GLU A 58 -8.16 5.47 -4.72
CA GLU A 58 -6.82 4.90 -4.83
C GLU A 58 -5.97 5.53 -5.92
N ARG A 59 -6.55 6.25 -6.86
CA ARG A 59 -5.86 6.72 -8.08
C ARG A 59 -4.68 7.64 -7.78
N ARG A 60 -4.88 8.62 -6.92
CA ARG A 60 -3.81 9.57 -6.59
C ARG A 60 -2.63 8.86 -5.94
N ALA A 61 -2.93 8.00 -4.96
CA ALA A 61 -1.89 7.24 -4.28
C ALA A 61 -1.13 6.34 -5.25
N PHE A 62 -1.85 5.65 -6.13
CA PHE A 62 -1.24 4.79 -7.15
C PHE A 62 -0.24 5.58 -8.00
N LEU A 63 -0.67 6.72 -8.56
CA LEU A 63 0.18 7.51 -9.44
C LEU A 63 1.39 8.10 -8.70
N LEU A 64 1.17 8.66 -7.51
CA LEU A 64 2.24 9.31 -6.77
C LEU A 64 3.26 8.31 -6.23
N LEU A 65 2.82 7.11 -5.83
CA LEU A 65 3.76 6.07 -5.36
C LEU A 65 4.63 5.56 -6.52
N TRP A 66 4.05 5.39 -7.72
CA TRP A 66 4.85 5.03 -8.90
C TRP A 66 5.87 6.12 -9.23
N GLU A 67 5.51 7.40 -9.09
CA GLU A 67 6.46 8.49 -9.30
C GLU A 67 7.61 8.45 -8.30
N GLU A 68 7.41 7.84 -7.14
CA GLU A 68 8.44 7.65 -6.13
C GLU A 68 9.15 6.30 -6.25
N ASP A 69 9.01 5.64 -7.39
CA ASP A 69 9.64 4.34 -7.68
C ASP A 69 9.18 3.22 -6.76
N LEU A 70 7.95 3.30 -6.25
CA LEU A 70 7.33 2.24 -5.47
C LEU A 70 6.28 1.55 -6.34
N PRO A 71 6.54 0.31 -6.77
CA PRO A 71 5.56 -0.43 -7.55
C PRO A 71 4.25 -0.63 -6.78
N CYS A 72 3.14 -0.41 -7.45
CA CYS A 72 1.81 -0.54 -6.86
C CYS A 72 0.94 -1.45 -7.71
N ALA A 73 0.11 -2.22 -7.07
CA ALA A 73 -0.95 -2.99 -7.71
C ALA A 73 -2.28 -2.64 -7.06
N VAL A 74 -3.32 -2.52 -7.87
CA VAL A 74 -4.67 -2.28 -7.38
C VAL A 74 -5.48 -3.55 -7.60
N THR A 75 -6.15 -4.02 -6.57
CA THR A 75 -6.94 -5.23 -6.62
C THR A 75 -8.24 -5.02 -5.83
N ASN A 76 -9.18 -5.95 -5.91
CA ASN A 76 -10.37 -5.86 -5.08
C ASN A 76 -10.09 -6.39 -3.66
N ALA A 77 -10.97 -6.04 -2.72
CA ALA A 77 -10.78 -6.34 -1.29
C ALA A 77 -10.49 -7.80 -0.99
N ARG A 78 -11.08 -8.72 -1.77
CA ARG A 78 -10.90 -10.16 -1.54
C ARG A 78 -9.49 -10.64 -1.85
N ASN A 79 -8.80 -9.93 -2.75
CA ASN A 79 -7.56 -10.42 -3.32
C ASN A 79 -6.31 -9.90 -2.64
N VAL A 80 -6.41 -8.91 -1.76
CA VAL A 80 -5.22 -8.34 -1.12
C VAL A 80 -4.48 -9.42 -0.33
N ARG A 81 -5.19 -10.14 0.54
CA ARG A 81 -4.59 -11.21 1.34
C ARG A 81 -4.11 -12.36 0.47
N GLN A 82 -4.91 -12.78 -0.51
CA GLN A 82 -4.53 -13.83 -1.44
C GLN A 82 -3.29 -13.46 -2.23
N TYR A 83 -3.18 -12.21 -2.64
CA TYR A 83 -2.01 -11.72 -3.34
C TYR A 83 -0.76 -11.85 -2.47
N ALA A 84 -0.84 -11.45 -1.20
CA ALA A 84 0.26 -11.57 -0.27
C ALA A 84 0.65 -13.03 -0.04
N GLU A 85 -0.31 -13.93 0.07
CA GLU A 85 -0.06 -15.37 0.19
C GLU A 85 0.64 -15.91 -1.05
N ALA A 86 0.19 -15.54 -2.24
CA ALA A 86 0.80 -15.96 -3.50
C ALA A 86 2.24 -15.48 -3.62
N MET A 87 2.57 -14.34 -3.04
CA MET A 87 3.92 -13.79 -3.03
C MET A 87 4.81 -14.40 -1.94
N GLY A 88 4.26 -15.29 -1.12
CA GLY A 88 5.02 -15.95 -0.07
C GLY A 88 5.24 -15.10 1.18
N VAL A 89 4.39 -14.11 1.42
CA VAL A 89 4.52 -13.16 2.53
C VAL A 89 3.74 -13.60 3.75
N LEU A 90 2.64 -14.28 3.53
CA LEU A 90 1.78 -14.77 4.62
C LEU A 90 1.86 -16.29 4.75
#